data_643300b472a52a1fbe8aae4eff7b04b6
#
_entry.id   643300b472a52a1fbe8aae4eff7b04b6
#
_cell.length_a   1.000
_cell.length_b   1.000
_cell.length_c   1.000
_cell.angle_alpha   90.00
_cell.angle_beta   90.00
_cell.angle_gamma   90.00
#
_symmetry.space_group_name_H-M   'P 1'
#
loop_
_entity.id
_entity.type
_entity.pdbx_description
1 polymer ?
#
loop_
_entity_poly.entity_id
_entity_poly.type
_entity_poly.pdbx_seq_one_letter_code
_entity_poly.pdbx_strand_id
1 'polypeptide(L)'
;MPQKLFITTLLCSLFCYISSMAAPIERDIVINHDGVSLPGTLTLPDNVEGLVPVVVMVQGSGPADRDETIGPNKPFAELAQRLANMGIATIRYDKRTKVYGARTAEVSGGRIDYDTEVTDDAVQALKQAAALPEADTTRIFVLGHSLGATLAPRIATKAQSPVAGIICLAALARPFWDTVRDQIRYIATTQGLAAAEAEKLAEAQAQQLKATLPAEYLKMQDEYDALATARQASKQLRMLFVQGGHDYQVTKEDFDLWRTALEQSHQKAEFHYFGTLDHLMRPLPHMAVPANYYEPGIMSHDVTTLIGNFVKN
;
A
#
# COMPACT_ATOMS: atom_id res chain seq x y z
N MET A 1 -78.84 -7.32 -24.71
CA MET A 1 -77.56 -6.83 -25.33
C MET A 1 -76.50 -6.70 -24.24
N PRO A 2 -75.43 -7.54 -24.17
CA PRO A 2 -74.41 -7.39 -23.15
C PRO A 2 -73.29 -6.47 -23.70
N GLN A 3 -72.98 -5.46 -22.91
CA GLN A 3 -71.82 -4.57 -23.11
C GLN A 3 -70.51 -5.35 -22.93
N LYS A 4 -69.62 -5.31 -23.94
CA LYS A 4 -68.27 -5.83 -23.90
C LYS A 4 -67.34 -4.80 -23.26
N LEU A 5 -66.82 -5.14 -22.09
CA LEU A 5 -65.81 -4.38 -21.39
C LEU A 5 -64.45 -4.69 -22.04
N PHE A 6 -63.84 -3.69 -22.69
CA PHE A 6 -62.40 -3.81 -23.14
C PHE A 6 -61.48 -3.43 -22.01
N ILE A 7 -60.77 -4.42 -21.46
CA ILE A 7 -59.66 -4.20 -20.53
C ILE A 7 -58.40 -4.00 -21.38
N THR A 8 -57.93 -2.76 -21.45
CA THR A 8 -56.65 -2.42 -22.07
C THR A 8 -55.53 -2.63 -21.02
N THR A 9 -54.81 -3.74 -21.13
CA THR A 9 -53.65 -4.03 -20.27
C THR A 9 -52.48 -3.20 -20.75
N LEU A 10 -52.11 -2.15 -19.98
CA LEU A 10 -50.92 -1.33 -20.21
C LEU A 10 -49.70 -2.09 -19.67
N LEU A 11 -48.93 -2.74 -20.55
CA LEU A 11 -47.66 -3.34 -20.22
C LEU A 11 -46.63 -2.22 -20.06
N CYS A 12 -46.35 -1.79 -18.80
CA CYS A 12 -45.17 -0.99 -18.48
C CYS A 12 -43.94 -1.90 -18.50
N SER A 13 -43.22 -1.91 -19.62
CA SER A 13 -41.90 -2.51 -19.70
C SER A 13 -40.90 -1.63 -18.93
N LEU A 14 -40.60 -2.03 -17.69
CA LEU A 14 -39.50 -1.49 -16.89
C LEU A 14 -38.18 -1.95 -17.53
N PHE A 15 -37.60 -1.13 -18.39
CA PHE A 15 -36.23 -1.31 -18.82
C PHE A 15 -35.32 -1.00 -17.63
N CYS A 16 -34.96 -2.03 -16.85
CA CYS A 16 -33.80 -1.94 -15.99
C CYS A 16 -32.56 -1.77 -16.89
N TYR A 17 -32.07 -0.54 -17.02
CA TYR A 17 -30.70 -0.30 -17.48
C TYR A 17 -29.75 -0.89 -16.43
N ILE A 18 -29.37 -2.14 -16.62
CA ILE A 18 -28.19 -2.69 -15.97
C ILE A 18 -27.03 -2.00 -16.70
N SER A 19 -26.52 -0.91 -16.14
CA SER A 19 -25.23 -0.37 -16.56
C SER A 19 -24.22 -1.49 -16.29
N SER A 20 -23.85 -2.25 -17.30
CA SER A 20 -22.72 -3.14 -17.26
C SER A 20 -21.52 -2.25 -17.01
N MET A 21 -20.99 -2.23 -15.80
CA MET A 21 -19.68 -1.63 -15.55
C MET A 21 -18.69 -2.47 -16.34
N ALA A 22 -18.10 -1.89 -17.39
CA ALA A 22 -17.06 -2.57 -18.13
C ALA A 22 -15.85 -2.78 -17.19
N ALA A 23 -15.04 -3.80 -17.46
CA ALA A 23 -13.90 -4.13 -16.61
C ALA A 23 -12.78 -3.08 -16.78
N PRO A 24 -12.06 -2.72 -15.71
CA PRO A 24 -10.88 -1.87 -15.80
C PRO A 24 -9.88 -2.37 -16.86
N ILE A 25 -9.20 -1.44 -17.51
CA ILE A 25 -8.22 -1.72 -18.55
C ILE A 25 -6.85 -1.89 -17.92
N GLU A 26 -6.19 -3.02 -18.15
CA GLU A 26 -4.81 -3.21 -17.74
C GLU A 26 -3.86 -3.13 -18.93
N ARG A 27 -2.76 -2.39 -18.76
CA ARG A 27 -1.67 -2.26 -19.72
C ARG A 27 -0.35 -2.63 -19.05
N ASP A 28 0.44 -3.46 -19.70
CA ASP A 28 1.81 -3.73 -19.26
C ASP A 28 2.65 -2.47 -19.45
N ILE A 29 3.43 -2.15 -18.42
CA ILE A 29 4.39 -1.05 -18.41
C ILE A 29 5.75 -1.54 -17.89
N VAL A 30 6.78 -0.74 -18.08
CA VAL A 30 8.10 -1.01 -17.50
C VAL A 30 8.61 0.27 -16.86
N ILE A 31 9.00 0.19 -15.58
CA ILE A 31 9.70 1.29 -14.90
C ILE A 31 11.18 1.13 -15.20
N ASN A 32 11.75 2.10 -15.95
CA ASN A 32 13.14 2.07 -16.38
C ASN A 32 13.93 3.23 -15.79
N HIS A 33 15.05 2.94 -15.15
CA HIS A 33 16.04 3.95 -14.75
C HIS A 33 17.38 3.26 -14.38
N ASP A 34 18.49 3.94 -14.64
CA ASP A 34 19.85 3.57 -14.21
C ASP A 34 20.22 2.10 -14.46
N GLY A 35 19.79 1.54 -15.59
CA GLY A 35 20.04 0.14 -15.96
C GLY A 35 19.07 -0.88 -15.30
N VAL A 36 18.10 -0.40 -14.54
CA VAL A 36 17.03 -1.20 -13.94
C VAL A 36 15.80 -1.15 -14.81
N SER A 37 15.17 -2.32 -15.04
CA SER A 37 13.90 -2.46 -15.77
C SER A 37 12.95 -3.31 -14.92
N LEU A 38 11.88 -2.69 -14.43
CA LEU A 38 10.90 -3.33 -13.56
C LEU A 38 9.58 -3.49 -14.28
N PRO A 39 9.15 -4.72 -14.56
CA PRO A 39 7.81 -4.97 -15.11
C PRO A 39 6.74 -4.41 -14.19
N GLY A 40 5.71 -3.81 -14.77
CA GLY A 40 4.60 -3.22 -14.02
C GLY A 40 3.28 -3.33 -14.78
N THR A 41 2.22 -2.87 -14.15
CA THR A 41 0.88 -2.78 -14.71
C THR A 41 0.29 -1.41 -14.41
N LEU A 42 -0.17 -0.75 -15.46
CA LEU A 42 -1.06 0.41 -15.38
C LEU A 42 -2.49 -0.09 -15.46
N THR A 43 -3.28 0.15 -14.41
CA THR A 43 -4.71 -0.14 -14.40
C THR A 43 -5.46 1.19 -14.58
N LEU A 44 -6.34 1.25 -15.58
CA LEU A 44 -7.14 2.43 -15.93
C LEU A 44 -8.63 2.15 -15.73
N PRO A 45 -9.44 3.17 -15.44
CA PRO A 45 -10.89 3.07 -15.60
C PRO A 45 -11.26 2.64 -17.03
N ASP A 46 -12.38 1.94 -17.19
CA ASP A 46 -12.87 1.47 -18.50
C ASP A 46 -13.24 2.63 -19.46
N ASN A 47 -13.80 3.70 -18.90
CA ASN A 47 -14.17 4.91 -19.63
C ASN A 47 -13.42 6.12 -19.03
N VAL A 48 -12.29 6.48 -19.63
CA VAL A 48 -11.55 7.69 -19.24
C VAL A 48 -12.14 8.88 -20.00
N GLU A 49 -13.03 9.63 -19.34
CA GLU A 49 -13.47 10.94 -19.82
C GLU A 49 -12.60 12.02 -19.16
N GLY A 50 -11.62 12.54 -19.89
CA GLY A 50 -10.67 13.54 -19.39
C GLY A 50 -9.52 12.94 -18.56
N LEU A 51 -8.89 13.77 -17.73
CA LEU A 51 -7.74 13.38 -16.93
C LEU A 51 -8.19 12.73 -15.61
N VAL A 52 -7.52 11.67 -15.20
CA VAL A 52 -7.82 10.92 -13.97
C VAL A 52 -6.71 11.03 -12.94
N PRO A 53 -7.04 10.95 -11.63
CA PRO A 53 -6.02 10.78 -10.58
C PRO A 53 -5.23 9.50 -10.80
N VAL A 54 -3.95 9.50 -10.38
CA VAL A 54 -3.09 8.32 -10.45
C VAL A 54 -2.51 8.00 -9.08
N VAL A 55 -2.57 6.73 -8.68
CA VAL A 55 -1.97 6.22 -7.45
C VAL A 55 -0.83 5.28 -7.82
N VAL A 56 0.40 5.61 -7.38
CA VAL A 56 1.55 4.71 -7.45
C VAL A 56 1.59 3.88 -6.18
N MET A 57 1.57 2.56 -6.31
CA MET A 57 1.53 1.61 -5.20
C MET A 57 2.92 1.07 -4.88
N VAL A 58 3.32 1.11 -3.61
CA VAL A 58 4.65 0.74 -3.10
C VAL A 58 4.52 -0.35 -2.04
N GLN A 59 5.09 -1.51 -2.32
CA GLN A 59 4.98 -2.71 -1.51
C GLN A 59 5.76 -2.63 -0.19
N GLY A 60 5.44 -3.55 0.71
CA GLY A 60 6.12 -3.76 1.99
C GLY A 60 7.52 -4.37 1.85
N SER A 61 8.06 -4.89 2.95
CA SER A 61 9.40 -5.49 3.05
C SER A 61 9.54 -6.73 2.18
N GLY A 62 10.77 -6.97 1.70
CA GLY A 62 11.13 -8.17 0.96
C GLY A 62 10.81 -8.12 -0.54
N PRO A 63 11.13 -9.21 -1.27
CA PRO A 63 10.98 -9.29 -2.72
C PRO A 63 9.52 -9.55 -3.10
N ALA A 64 8.74 -8.49 -3.31
CA ALA A 64 7.33 -8.56 -3.67
C ALA A 64 7.12 -8.35 -5.18
N ASP A 65 6.13 -9.05 -5.73
CA ASP A 65 5.61 -8.74 -7.06
C ASP A 65 4.69 -7.51 -7.02
N ARG A 66 4.27 -7.04 -8.19
CA ARG A 66 3.40 -5.87 -8.36
C ARG A 66 2.05 -5.97 -7.66
N ASP A 67 1.58 -7.18 -7.39
CA ASP A 67 0.31 -7.47 -6.75
C ASP A 67 0.44 -7.59 -5.22
N GLU A 68 1.70 -7.56 -4.70
CA GLU A 68 2.03 -7.85 -3.31
C GLU A 68 1.47 -9.22 -2.87
N THR A 69 1.71 -10.24 -3.70
CA THR A 69 1.14 -11.58 -3.54
C THR A 69 1.61 -12.24 -2.26
N ILE A 70 0.68 -12.60 -1.39
CA ILE A 70 0.92 -13.37 -0.16
C ILE A 70 -0.04 -14.57 -0.15
N GLY A 71 0.47 -15.76 -0.39
CA GLY A 71 -0.37 -16.95 -0.58
C GLY A 71 -1.37 -16.75 -1.72
N PRO A 72 -2.68 -16.94 -1.50
CA PRO A 72 -3.71 -16.71 -2.51
C PRO A 72 -4.11 -15.24 -2.66
N ASN A 73 -3.63 -14.35 -1.79
CA ASN A 73 -4.07 -12.96 -1.71
C ASN A 73 -3.21 -12.05 -2.58
N LYS A 74 -3.84 -11.09 -3.25
CA LYS A 74 -3.22 -10.10 -4.13
C LYS A 74 -3.76 -8.70 -3.81
N PRO A 75 -3.43 -8.13 -2.63
CA PRO A 75 -4.08 -6.92 -2.14
C PRO A 75 -3.93 -5.73 -3.09
N PHE A 76 -2.79 -5.58 -3.76
CA PHE A 76 -2.60 -4.47 -4.69
C PHE A 76 -3.37 -4.64 -6.01
N ALA A 77 -3.48 -5.87 -6.53
CA ALA A 77 -4.32 -6.11 -7.71
C ALA A 77 -5.80 -5.85 -7.40
N GLU A 78 -6.27 -6.32 -6.26
CA GLU A 78 -7.65 -6.11 -5.80
C GLU A 78 -7.94 -4.61 -5.62
N LEU A 79 -7.05 -3.88 -4.93
CA LEU A 79 -7.21 -2.44 -4.71
C LEU A 79 -7.19 -1.67 -6.04
N ALA A 80 -6.29 -2.02 -6.97
CA ALA A 80 -6.20 -1.38 -8.28
C ALA A 80 -7.51 -1.51 -9.09
N GLN A 81 -8.09 -2.71 -9.13
CA GLN A 81 -9.37 -2.95 -9.80
C GLN A 81 -10.50 -2.12 -9.17
N ARG A 82 -10.57 -2.05 -7.85
CA ARG A 82 -11.59 -1.28 -7.14
C ARG A 82 -11.43 0.23 -7.33
N LEU A 83 -10.19 0.75 -7.29
CA LEU A 83 -9.91 2.16 -7.54
C LEU A 83 -10.21 2.55 -8.99
N ALA A 84 -9.93 1.69 -9.95
CA ALA A 84 -10.29 1.92 -11.35
C ALA A 84 -11.81 2.04 -11.54
N ASN A 85 -12.60 1.21 -10.86
CA ASN A 85 -14.06 1.34 -10.83
C ASN A 85 -14.55 2.65 -10.19
N MET A 86 -13.68 3.34 -9.45
CA MET A 86 -13.94 4.66 -8.87
C MET A 86 -13.37 5.80 -9.73
N GLY A 87 -12.85 5.52 -10.92
CA GLY A 87 -12.28 6.54 -11.82
C GLY A 87 -10.84 6.95 -11.49
N ILE A 88 -10.07 6.08 -10.82
CA ILE A 88 -8.71 6.35 -10.39
C ILE A 88 -7.77 5.35 -11.07
N ALA A 89 -6.76 5.83 -11.77
CA ALA A 89 -5.72 4.98 -12.34
C ALA A 89 -4.69 4.55 -11.28
N THR A 90 -4.05 3.39 -11.48
CA THR A 90 -2.98 2.93 -10.59
C THR A 90 -1.78 2.41 -11.36
N ILE A 91 -0.59 2.61 -10.79
CA ILE A 91 0.66 1.98 -11.23
C ILE A 91 1.13 1.03 -10.15
N ARG A 92 1.38 -0.22 -10.56
CA ARG A 92 1.98 -1.29 -9.75
C ARG A 92 3.20 -1.83 -10.50
N TYR A 93 4.26 -2.20 -9.82
CA TYR A 93 5.48 -2.71 -10.44
C TYR A 93 6.14 -3.77 -9.56
N ASP A 94 6.88 -4.70 -10.16
CA ASP A 94 7.64 -5.71 -9.42
C ASP A 94 8.85 -5.06 -8.76
N LYS A 95 9.07 -5.30 -7.47
CA LYS A 95 10.23 -4.74 -6.76
C LYS A 95 11.53 -5.22 -7.40
N ARG A 96 12.54 -4.38 -7.36
CA ARG A 96 13.90 -4.66 -7.83
C ARG A 96 14.45 -5.97 -7.23
N THR A 97 14.25 -6.18 -5.93
CA THR A 97 14.66 -7.39 -5.22
C THR A 97 13.94 -8.66 -5.72
N LYS A 98 12.72 -8.52 -6.24
CA LYS A 98 11.98 -9.61 -6.89
C LYS A 98 12.52 -9.91 -8.27
N VAL A 99 12.76 -8.87 -9.09
CA VAL A 99 13.17 -9.02 -10.49
C VAL A 99 14.60 -9.55 -10.60
N TYR A 100 15.51 -9.00 -9.80
CA TYR A 100 16.93 -9.28 -9.92
C TYR A 100 17.46 -10.29 -8.90
N GLY A 101 16.74 -10.52 -7.79
CA GLY A 101 17.14 -11.49 -6.76
C GLY A 101 18.55 -11.23 -6.23
N ALA A 102 19.43 -12.24 -6.31
CA ALA A 102 20.82 -12.13 -5.88
C ALA A 102 21.65 -11.08 -6.66
N ARG A 103 21.20 -10.66 -7.83
CA ARG A 103 21.85 -9.63 -8.65
C ARG A 103 21.42 -8.20 -8.28
N THR A 104 20.57 -8.03 -7.30
CA THR A 104 20.06 -6.69 -6.90
C THR A 104 21.20 -5.72 -6.59
N ALA A 105 22.20 -6.13 -5.84
CA ALA A 105 23.36 -5.28 -5.55
C ALA A 105 24.11 -4.87 -6.83
N GLU A 106 24.34 -5.80 -7.75
CA GLU A 106 25.01 -5.54 -9.04
C GLU A 106 24.32 -4.42 -9.83
N VAL A 107 22.99 -4.55 -10.03
CA VAL A 107 22.20 -3.57 -10.79
C VAL A 107 21.96 -2.27 -10.04
N SER A 108 22.24 -2.23 -8.74
CA SER A 108 22.12 -1.04 -7.87
C SER A 108 23.46 -0.35 -7.60
N GLY A 109 24.48 -0.60 -8.44
CA GLY A 109 25.80 -0.01 -8.26
C GLY A 109 26.56 -0.47 -7.03
N GLY A 110 26.32 -1.69 -6.59
CA GLY A 110 26.94 -2.31 -5.41
C GLY A 110 26.26 -1.99 -4.07
N ARG A 111 25.14 -1.26 -4.08
CA ARG A 111 24.40 -0.85 -2.87
C ARG A 111 23.07 -1.57 -2.76
N ILE A 112 22.69 -1.91 -1.52
CA ILE A 112 21.32 -2.27 -1.16
C ILE A 112 20.97 -1.49 0.12
N ASP A 113 20.05 -0.56 0.00
CA ASP A 113 19.50 0.25 1.08
C ASP A 113 18.03 0.60 0.77
N TYR A 114 17.36 1.34 1.63
CA TYR A 114 15.96 1.76 1.41
C TYR A 114 15.76 2.56 0.11
N ASP A 115 16.76 3.32 -0.31
CA ASP A 115 16.65 4.10 -1.54
C ASP A 115 16.73 3.18 -2.76
N THR A 116 17.74 2.32 -2.82
CA THR A 116 17.92 1.39 -3.94
C THR A 116 16.88 0.27 -3.96
N GLU A 117 16.34 -0.14 -2.81
CA GLU A 117 15.31 -1.19 -2.77
C GLU A 117 13.91 -0.66 -3.12
N VAL A 118 13.57 0.56 -2.65
CA VAL A 118 12.18 1.04 -2.66
C VAL A 118 12.04 2.45 -3.21
N THR A 119 12.80 3.43 -2.65
CA THR A 119 12.50 4.85 -2.86
C THR A 119 12.76 5.29 -4.29
N ASP A 120 13.91 4.92 -4.88
CA ASP A 120 14.32 5.36 -6.21
C ASP A 120 13.40 4.80 -7.30
N ASP A 121 12.97 3.54 -7.17
CA ASP A 121 12.01 2.90 -8.08
C ASP A 121 10.64 3.58 -7.99
N ALA A 122 10.16 3.89 -6.78
CA ALA A 122 8.90 4.58 -6.56
C ALA A 122 8.91 6.02 -7.13
N VAL A 123 10.03 6.74 -6.96
CA VAL A 123 10.22 8.08 -7.55
C VAL A 123 10.17 8.01 -9.08
N GLN A 124 10.77 6.99 -9.69
CA GLN A 124 10.70 6.79 -11.12
C GLN A 124 9.28 6.42 -11.60
N ALA A 125 8.56 5.60 -10.83
CA ALA A 125 7.16 5.30 -11.10
C ALA A 125 6.26 6.55 -11.03
N LEU A 126 6.51 7.46 -10.08
CA LEU A 126 5.83 8.76 -10.01
C LEU A 126 6.12 9.64 -11.23
N LYS A 127 7.37 9.66 -11.69
CA LYS A 127 7.75 10.39 -12.93
C LYS A 127 7.02 9.81 -14.13
N GLN A 128 6.89 8.49 -14.22
CA GLN A 128 6.13 7.84 -15.29
C GLN A 128 4.64 8.14 -15.16
N ALA A 129 4.06 8.12 -13.95
CA ALA A 129 2.68 8.52 -13.71
C ALA A 129 2.39 9.94 -14.22
N ALA A 130 3.30 10.90 -13.96
CA ALA A 130 3.16 12.28 -14.42
C ALA A 130 3.29 12.44 -15.96
N ALA A 131 3.87 11.45 -16.64
CA ALA A 131 4.02 11.45 -18.09
C ALA A 131 2.89 10.72 -18.83
N LEU A 132 1.94 10.11 -18.13
CA LEU A 132 0.80 9.44 -18.74
C LEU A 132 -0.15 10.48 -19.39
N PRO A 133 -0.62 10.25 -20.63
CA PRO A 133 -1.55 11.16 -21.29
C PRO A 133 -2.92 11.24 -20.58
N GLU A 134 -3.28 10.21 -19.83
CA GLU A 134 -4.53 10.14 -19.07
C GLU A 134 -4.42 10.79 -17.67
N ALA A 135 -3.20 11.13 -17.19
CA ALA A 135 -3.00 11.55 -15.81
C ALA A 135 -3.38 13.01 -15.56
N ASP A 136 -4.14 13.25 -14.51
CA ASP A 136 -4.20 14.56 -13.87
C ASP A 136 -2.95 14.74 -13.01
N THR A 137 -1.99 15.51 -13.52
CA THR A 137 -0.70 15.73 -12.86
C THR A 137 -0.80 16.49 -11.53
N THR A 138 -1.96 17.09 -11.24
CA THR A 138 -2.23 17.74 -9.95
C THR A 138 -2.76 16.76 -8.90
N ARG A 139 -3.12 15.52 -9.30
CA ARG A 139 -3.70 14.47 -8.46
C ARG A 139 -2.93 13.15 -8.59
N ILE A 140 -1.62 13.19 -8.36
CA ILE A 140 -0.76 12.01 -8.28
C ILE A 140 -0.46 11.71 -6.82
N PHE A 141 -0.67 10.46 -6.40
CA PHE A 141 -0.53 10.01 -5.03
C PHE A 141 0.45 8.84 -4.92
N VAL A 142 1.10 8.74 -3.75
CA VAL A 142 1.84 7.53 -3.33
C VAL A 142 0.97 6.76 -2.35
N LEU A 143 0.72 5.50 -2.61
CA LEU A 143 0.15 4.58 -1.64
C LEU A 143 1.23 3.57 -1.27
N GLY A 144 1.60 3.53 -0.01
CA GLY A 144 2.51 2.52 0.52
C GLY A 144 1.82 1.55 1.48
N HIS A 145 2.30 0.32 1.50
CA HIS A 145 1.93 -0.69 2.48
C HIS A 145 3.16 -1.07 3.32
N SER A 146 2.99 -1.19 4.65
CA SER A 146 4.06 -1.62 5.56
C SER A 146 5.33 -0.79 5.39
N LEU A 147 6.47 -1.33 4.99
CA LEU A 147 7.70 -0.58 4.71
C LEU A 147 7.49 0.51 3.65
N GLY A 148 6.72 0.22 2.58
CA GLY A 148 6.37 1.22 1.57
C GLY A 148 5.59 2.40 2.16
N ALA A 149 4.72 2.15 3.14
CA ALA A 149 4.00 3.19 3.86
C ALA A 149 4.92 4.03 4.76
N THR A 150 5.86 3.38 5.44
CA THR A 150 6.89 4.04 6.26
C THR A 150 7.77 4.95 5.41
N LEU A 151 8.07 4.56 4.18
CA LEU A 151 8.90 5.31 3.24
C LEU A 151 8.11 6.32 2.38
N ALA A 152 6.77 6.30 2.39
CA ALA A 152 5.95 7.20 1.57
C ALA A 152 6.27 8.69 1.76
N PRO A 153 6.52 9.21 2.98
CA PRO A 153 6.97 10.59 3.16
C PRO A 153 8.32 10.88 2.48
N ARG A 154 9.28 9.94 2.54
CA ARG A 154 10.58 10.05 1.88
C ARG A 154 10.43 10.05 0.36
N ILE A 155 9.62 9.14 -0.18
CA ILE A 155 9.33 9.05 -1.61
C ILE A 155 8.75 10.38 -2.10
N ALA A 156 7.73 10.91 -1.43
CA ALA A 156 7.11 12.17 -1.79
C ALA A 156 8.08 13.36 -1.71
N THR A 157 9.00 13.37 -0.74
CA THR A 157 10.00 14.43 -0.56
C THR A 157 11.09 14.34 -1.65
N LYS A 158 11.48 13.14 -2.09
CA LYS A 158 12.48 12.94 -3.16
C LYS A 158 11.89 13.04 -4.57
N ALA A 159 10.58 12.98 -4.72
CA ALA A 159 9.91 13.07 -6.00
C ALA A 159 10.20 14.42 -6.68
N GLN A 160 10.60 14.36 -7.96
CA GLN A 160 10.76 15.55 -8.80
C GLN A 160 9.45 15.99 -9.46
N SER A 161 8.44 15.11 -9.44
CA SER A 161 7.09 15.36 -9.93
C SER A 161 6.18 15.78 -8.76
N PRO A 162 5.15 16.59 -8.99
CA PRO A 162 4.18 16.92 -7.97
C PRO A 162 3.53 15.69 -7.37
N VAL A 163 3.44 15.62 -6.03
CA VAL A 163 2.71 14.60 -5.28
C VAL A 163 1.63 15.32 -4.49
N ALA A 164 0.37 14.98 -4.74
CA ALA A 164 -0.80 15.59 -4.10
C ALA A 164 -1.01 15.07 -2.67
N GLY A 165 -0.61 13.83 -2.41
CA GLY A 165 -0.71 13.23 -1.09
C GLY A 165 -0.10 11.84 -1.00
N ILE A 166 -0.02 11.35 0.24
CA ILE A 166 0.42 9.99 0.55
C ILE A 166 -0.67 9.22 1.28
N ILE A 167 -0.72 7.92 1.05
CA ILE A 167 -1.65 6.97 1.67
C ILE A 167 -0.80 5.88 2.30
N CYS A 168 -0.89 5.73 3.62
CA CYS A 168 -0.04 4.86 4.41
C CYS A 168 -0.89 3.75 5.04
N LEU A 169 -0.77 2.52 4.53
CA LEU A 169 -1.43 1.35 5.06
C LEU A 169 -0.46 0.59 5.97
N ALA A 170 -0.79 0.42 7.24
CA ALA A 170 0.04 -0.26 8.23
C ALA A 170 1.49 0.27 8.29
N ALA A 171 1.67 1.57 8.47
CA ALA A 171 2.98 2.23 8.50
C ALA A 171 3.69 2.07 9.84
N LEU A 172 4.93 1.58 9.84
CA LEU A 172 5.78 1.55 11.03
C LEU A 172 6.20 2.97 11.44
N ALA A 173 6.22 3.22 12.74
CA ALA A 173 6.69 4.48 13.33
C ALA A 173 7.85 4.25 14.30
N ARG A 174 7.88 3.11 14.97
CA ARG A 174 8.94 2.70 15.89
C ARG A 174 10.20 2.23 15.14
N PRO A 175 11.36 2.14 15.83
CA PRO A 175 12.54 1.55 15.24
C PRO A 175 12.24 0.15 14.66
N PHE A 176 12.71 -0.10 13.45
CA PHE A 176 12.40 -1.33 12.71
C PHE A 176 12.65 -2.61 13.51
N TRP A 177 13.78 -2.65 14.23
CA TRP A 177 14.17 -3.85 14.98
C TRP A 177 13.34 -4.08 16.24
N ASP A 178 12.74 -3.05 16.81
CA ASP A 178 11.77 -3.21 17.92
C ASP A 178 10.50 -3.89 17.39
N THR A 179 10.02 -3.45 16.23
CA THR A 179 8.87 -4.07 15.57
C THR A 179 9.15 -5.52 15.18
N VAL A 180 10.34 -5.83 14.65
CA VAL A 180 10.73 -7.22 14.32
C VAL A 180 10.75 -8.11 15.56
N ARG A 181 11.33 -7.63 16.68
CA ARG A 181 11.32 -8.40 17.95
C ARG A 181 9.90 -8.65 18.44
N ASP A 182 9.02 -7.64 18.37
CA ASP A 182 7.63 -7.78 18.77
C ASP A 182 6.88 -8.82 17.93
N GLN A 183 7.09 -8.83 16.62
CA GLN A 183 6.51 -9.82 15.70
C GLN A 183 6.98 -11.24 16.06
N ILE A 184 8.29 -11.44 16.25
CA ILE A 184 8.85 -12.77 16.59
C ILE A 184 8.33 -13.22 17.95
N ARG A 185 8.32 -12.35 18.95
CA ARG A 185 7.80 -12.64 20.30
C ARG A 185 6.32 -13.02 20.25
N TYR A 186 5.51 -12.27 19.51
CA TYR A 186 4.09 -12.57 19.32
C TYR A 186 3.90 -13.96 18.69
N ILE A 187 4.58 -14.26 17.60
CA ILE A 187 4.48 -15.55 16.91
C ILE A 187 4.89 -16.69 17.87
N ALA A 188 5.99 -16.54 18.57
CA ALA A 188 6.50 -17.54 19.51
C ALA A 188 5.48 -17.82 20.65
N THR A 189 4.87 -16.78 21.21
CA THR A 189 3.86 -16.92 22.26
C THR A 189 2.57 -17.58 21.75
N THR A 190 2.16 -17.28 20.51
CA THR A 190 0.99 -17.96 19.90
C THR A 190 1.25 -19.45 19.63
N GLN A 191 2.53 -19.83 19.52
CA GLN A 191 2.97 -21.22 19.39
C GLN A 191 3.18 -21.91 20.75
N GLY A 192 2.89 -21.23 21.87
CA GLY A 192 2.91 -21.80 23.21
C GLY A 192 4.24 -21.64 23.97
N LEU A 193 5.20 -20.85 23.47
CA LEU A 193 6.41 -20.56 24.22
C LEU A 193 6.10 -19.65 25.42
N ALA A 194 6.76 -19.91 26.54
CA ALA A 194 6.72 -19.03 27.70
C ALA A 194 7.30 -17.64 27.36
N ALA A 195 6.77 -16.57 27.97
CA ALA A 195 7.16 -15.20 27.62
C ALA A 195 8.68 -14.94 27.67
N ALA A 196 9.37 -15.49 28.69
CA ALA A 196 10.82 -15.33 28.82
C ALA A 196 11.63 -16.07 27.73
N GLU A 197 11.10 -17.18 27.22
CA GLU A 197 11.71 -17.93 26.12
C GLU A 197 11.44 -17.25 24.78
N ALA A 198 10.22 -16.74 24.60
CA ALA A 198 9.84 -15.97 23.41
C ALA A 198 10.69 -14.69 23.28
N GLU A 199 10.99 -13.98 24.38
CA GLU A 199 11.85 -12.82 24.39
C GLU A 199 13.31 -13.16 23.97
N LYS A 200 13.87 -14.23 24.51
CA LYS A 200 15.20 -14.72 24.14
C LYS A 200 15.28 -15.11 22.66
N LEU A 201 14.22 -15.77 22.16
CA LEU A 201 14.12 -16.17 20.77
C LEU A 201 14.03 -14.93 19.86
N ALA A 202 13.24 -13.93 20.23
CA ALA A 202 13.08 -12.70 19.49
C ALA A 202 14.41 -11.95 19.33
N GLU A 203 15.17 -11.80 20.44
CA GLU A 203 16.47 -11.16 20.38
C GLU A 203 17.48 -11.94 19.51
N ALA A 204 17.53 -13.27 19.68
CA ALA A 204 18.46 -14.12 18.92
C ALA A 204 18.14 -14.08 17.41
N GLN A 205 16.87 -14.18 17.02
CA GLN A 205 16.46 -14.14 15.61
C GLN A 205 16.64 -12.73 15.01
N ALA A 206 16.36 -11.67 15.76
CA ALA A 206 16.62 -10.31 15.29
C ALA A 206 18.09 -10.07 15.00
N GLN A 207 19.00 -10.54 15.89
CA GLN A 207 20.46 -10.48 15.67
C GLN A 207 20.89 -11.30 14.45
N GLN A 208 20.33 -12.49 14.27
CA GLN A 208 20.62 -13.33 13.11
C GLN A 208 20.19 -12.65 11.80
N LEU A 209 18.98 -12.05 11.77
CA LEU A 209 18.50 -11.29 10.62
C LEU A 209 19.39 -10.08 10.32
N LYS A 210 19.77 -9.31 11.35
CA LYS A 210 20.72 -8.19 11.19
C LYS A 210 22.01 -8.63 10.51
N ALA A 211 22.55 -9.78 10.89
CA ALA A 211 23.80 -10.29 10.33
C ALA A 211 23.70 -10.66 8.83
N THR A 212 22.51 -10.79 8.27
CA THR A 212 22.30 -11.07 6.83
C THR A 212 22.17 -9.82 5.95
N LEU A 213 22.03 -8.66 6.57
CA LEU A 213 21.80 -7.40 5.84
C LEU A 213 23.12 -6.63 5.60
N PRO A 214 23.23 -5.92 4.46
CA PRO A 214 24.36 -5.02 4.22
C PRO A 214 24.46 -3.91 5.27
N ALA A 215 25.68 -3.47 5.57
CA ALA A 215 25.94 -2.44 6.58
C ALA A 215 25.22 -1.11 6.24
N GLU A 216 25.18 -0.74 4.96
CA GLU A 216 24.48 0.45 4.48
C GLU A 216 22.97 0.37 4.71
N TYR A 217 22.39 -0.82 4.55
CA TYR A 217 20.97 -1.06 4.81
C TYR A 217 20.65 -0.86 6.29
N LEU A 218 21.44 -1.48 7.18
CA LEU A 218 21.31 -1.33 8.63
C LEU A 218 21.47 0.12 9.06
N LYS A 219 22.49 0.80 8.53
CA LYS A 219 22.73 2.22 8.82
C LYS A 219 21.52 3.07 8.45
N MET A 220 20.94 2.86 7.27
CA MET A 220 19.77 3.62 6.85
C MET A 220 18.53 3.29 7.68
N GLN A 221 18.33 2.03 8.10
CA GLN A 221 17.25 1.67 9.03
C GLN A 221 17.37 2.40 10.37
N ASP A 222 18.59 2.50 10.91
CA ASP A 222 18.85 3.12 12.20
C ASP A 222 18.76 4.67 12.14
N GLU A 223 19.13 5.27 11.00
CA GLU A 223 19.16 6.73 10.82
C GLU A 223 17.85 7.32 10.28
N TYR A 224 17.00 6.52 9.65
CA TYR A 224 15.77 7.03 9.03
C TYR A 224 14.69 7.30 10.07
N ASP A 225 14.40 8.57 10.30
CA ASP A 225 13.25 9.03 11.10
C ASP A 225 12.07 9.35 10.18
N ALA A 226 11.14 8.40 10.06
CA ALA A 226 9.95 8.54 9.23
C ALA A 226 9.01 9.63 9.75
N LEU A 227 8.89 9.77 11.09
CA LEU A 227 8.04 10.79 11.71
C LEU A 227 8.61 12.20 11.46
N ALA A 228 9.94 12.40 11.61
CA ALA A 228 10.57 13.68 11.30
C ALA A 228 10.45 14.02 9.81
N THR A 229 10.63 13.02 8.92
CA THR A 229 10.48 13.21 7.47
C THR A 229 9.06 13.66 7.11
N ALA A 230 8.03 13.04 7.69
CA ALA A 230 6.64 13.44 7.44
C ALA A 230 6.33 14.84 8.00
N ARG A 231 6.84 15.19 9.18
CA ARG A 231 6.70 16.56 9.73
C ARG A 231 7.35 17.64 8.86
N GLN A 232 8.43 17.29 8.16
CA GLN A 232 9.16 18.19 7.27
C GLN A 232 8.59 18.23 5.85
N ALA A 233 7.74 17.27 5.49
CA ALA A 233 7.09 17.24 4.20
C ALA A 233 6.28 18.52 3.95
N SER A 234 6.02 18.82 2.68
CA SER A 234 5.26 20.03 2.30
C SER A 234 3.96 20.14 3.08
N LYS A 235 3.66 21.32 3.62
CA LYS A 235 2.38 21.61 4.30
C LYS A 235 1.15 21.41 3.40
N GLN A 236 1.35 21.33 2.09
CA GLN A 236 0.30 21.04 1.12
C GLN A 236 0.11 19.55 0.87
N LEU A 237 1.05 18.71 1.30
CA LEU A 237 0.97 17.26 1.16
C LEU A 237 -0.14 16.72 2.06
N ARG A 238 -1.16 16.15 1.46
CA ARG A 238 -2.23 15.46 2.19
C ARG A 238 -1.75 14.08 2.60
N MET A 239 -2.13 13.63 3.79
CA MET A 239 -1.69 12.35 4.32
C MET A 239 -2.89 11.56 4.84
N LEU A 240 -2.99 10.29 4.47
CA LEU A 240 -3.98 9.33 4.99
C LEU A 240 -3.25 8.16 5.63
N PHE A 241 -3.55 7.88 6.89
CA PHE A 241 -3.03 6.74 7.62
C PHE A 241 -4.17 5.78 7.97
N VAL A 242 -3.99 4.51 7.61
CA VAL A 242 -4.96 3.44 7.87
C VAL A 242 -4.28 2.31 8.61
N GLN A 243 -4.87 1.87 9.71
CA GLN A 243 -4.34 0.81 10.56
C GLN A 243 -5.41 -0.22 10.91
N GLY A 244 -5.04 -1.50 10.83
CA GLY A 244 -5.83 -2.63 11.30
C GLY A 244 -5.59 -2.94 12.77
N GLY A 245 -6.64 -3.21 13.53
CA GLY A 245 -6.54 -3.56 14.95
C GLY A 245 -6.12 -5.00 15.21
N HIS A 246 -6.32 -5.90 14.25
CA HIS A 246 -5.88 -7.29 14.29
C HIS A 246 -4.55 -7.52 13.55
N ASP A 247 -3.82 -6.45 13.27
CA ASP A 247 -2.48 -6.48 12.73
C ASP A 247 -1.46 -6.69 13.85
N TYR A 248 -0.74 -7.83 13.82
CA TYR A 248 0.34 -8.12 14.77
C TYR A 248 1.72 -7.62 14.28
N GLN A 249 1.84 -7.28 12.98
CA GLN A 249 3.11 -6.87 12.41
C GLN A 249 3.38 -5.39 12.68
N VAL A 250 2.39 -4.55 12.46
CA VAL A 250 2.40 -3.13 12.80
C VAL A 250 1.21 -2.85 13.72
N THR A 251 1.47 -2.33 14.89
CA THR A 251 0.46 -2.26 15.94
C THR A 251 -0.17 -0.87 16.08
N LYS A 252 -1.19 -0.79 16.93
CA LYS A 252 -1.79 0.49 17.30
C LYS A 252 -0.79 1.49 17.87
N GLU A 253 0.30 1.03 18.47
CA GLU A 253 1.37 1.90 18.98
C GLU A 253 2.00 2.73 17.86
N ASP A 254 2.33 2.08 16.73
CA ASP A 254 2.86 2.79 15.56
C ASP A 254 1.88 3.84 15.02
N PHE A 255 0.60 3.47 14.94
CA PHE A 255 -0.46 4.37 14.49
C PHE A 255 -0.62 5.59 15.42
N ASP A 256 -0.57 5.40 16.74
CA ASP A 256 -0.69 6.48 17.72
C ASP A 256 0.54 7.41 17.68
N LEU A 257 1.74 6.88 17.41
CA LEU A 257 2.96 7.67 17.22
C LEU A 257 2.85 8.56 15.97
N TRP A 258 2.39 8.02 14.84
CA TRP A 258 2.12 8.81 13.63
C TRP A 258 1.14 9.93 13.89
N ARG A 259 0.00 9.61 14.52
CA ARG A 259 -1.04 10.58 14.84
C ARG A 259 -0.49 11.69 15.73
N THR A 260 0.16 11.36 16.83
CA THR A 260 0.73 12.32 17.77
C THR A 260 1.76 13.23 17.09
N ALA A 261 2.65 12.67 16.26
CA ALA A 261 3.70 13.43 15.60
C ALA A 261 3.15 14.46 14.60
N LEU A 262 2.09 14.12 13.86
CA LEU A 262 1.53 14.96 12.80
C LEU A 262 0.52 15.97 13.34
N GLU A 263 -0.27 15.63 14.37
CA GLU A 263 -1.13 16.59 15.08
C GLU A 263 -0.31 17.72 15.70
N GLN A 264 0.83 17.41 16.34
CA GLN A 264 1.74 18.39 16.92
C GLN A 264 2.38 19.32 15.88
N SER A 265 2.56 18.86 14.66
CA SER A 265 3.16 19.66 13.58
C SER A 265 2.14 20.39 12.70
N HIS A 266 0.84 20.30 13.03
CA HIS A 266 -0.26 20.90 12.26
C HIS A 266 -0.29 20.47 10.78
N GLN A 267 0.17 19.25 10.46
CA GLN A 267 0.09 18.68 9.14
C GLN A 267 -1.35 18.25 8.79
N LYS A 268 -1.72 18.31 7.51
CA LYS A 268 -3.01 17.83 7.03
C LYS A 268 -2.97 16.30 6.91
N ALA A 269 -3.32 15.61 8.00
CA ALA A 269 -3.35 14.16 8.04
C ALA A 269 -4.70 13.64 8.55
N GLU A 270 -5.18 12.58 7.93
CA GLU A 270 -6.36 11.82 8.31
C GLU A 270 -5.93 10.46 8.88
N PHE A 271 -6.58 10.04 9.98
CA PHE A 271 -6.24 8.82 10.69
C PHE A 271 -7.46 7.93 10.86
N HIS A 272 -7.40 6.71 10.34
CA HIS A 272 -8.49 5.73 10.41
C HIS A 272 -7.99 4.40 10.98
N TYR A 273 -8.57 4.00 12.12
CA TYR A 273 -8.27 2.75 12.80
C TYR A 273 -9.46 1.80 12.71
N PHE A 274 -9.24 0.64 12.11
CA PHE A 274 -10.26 -0.41 11.93
C PHE A 274 -9.96 -1.59 12.87
N GLY A 275 -10.70 -1.71 13.95
CA GLY A 275 -10.41 -2.63 15.05
C GLY A 275 -10.30 -4.11 14.69
N THR A 276 -10.86 -4.54 13.55
CA THR A 276 -10.94 -5.95 13.15
C THR A 276 -10.15 -6.30 11.88
N LEU A 277 -9.38 -5.36 11.32
CA LEU A 277 -8.60 -5.62 10.12
C LEU A 277 -7.19 -6.11 10.44
N ASP A 278 -6.69 -7.03 9.61
CA ASP A 278 -5.32 -7.54 9.65
C ASP A 278 -4.34 -6.62 8.90
N HIS A 279 -3.07 -7.05 8.78
CA HIS A 279 -2.02 -6.31 8.07
C HIS A 279 -2.35 -6.05 6.59
N LEU A 280 -3.10 -6.96 5.93
CA LEU A 280 -3.55 -6.80 4.53
C LEU A 280 -4.89 -6.05 4.42
N MET A 281 -5.34 -5.38 5.49
CA MET A 281 -6.63 -4.67 5.54
C MET A 281 -7.84 -5.58 5.32
N ARG A 282 -7.75 -6.86 5.67
CA ARG A 282 -8.83 -7.85 5.60
C ARG A 282 -9.50 -8.02 6.95
N PRO A 283 -10.83 -8.17 7.03
CA PRO A 283 -11.51 -8.43 8.30
C PRO A 283 -11.17 -9.83 8.83
N LEU A 284 -10.75 -9.88 10.09
CA LEU A 284 -10.56 -11.12 10.86
C LEU A 284 -11.31 -11.05 12.19
N PRO A 285 -11.82 -12.18 12.72
CA PRO A 285 -12.51 -12.21 14.02
C PRO A 285 -11.57 -12.13 15.22
N HIS A 286 -10.27 -12.27 15.03
CA HIS A 286 -9.23 -12.28 16.07
C HIS A 286 -7.91 -11.67 15.54
N MET A 287 -6.97 -11.41 16.46
CA MET A 287 -5.62 -10.99 16.09
C MET A 287 -5.02 -11.97 15.08
N ALA A 288 -4.47 -11.46 13.99
CA ALA A 288 -3.89 -12.27 12.94
C ALA A 288 -2.72 -13.13 13.45
N VAL A 289 -2.54 -14.28 12.84
CA VAL A 289 -1.34 -15.12 12.95
C VAL A 289 -0.81 -15.39 11.54
N PRO A 290 0.47 -15.81 11.38
CA PRO A 290 1.05 -16.02 10.04
C PRO A 290 0.23 -16.92 9.12
N ALA A 291 -0.45 -17.94 9.65
CA ALA A 291 -1.29 -18.86 8.87
C ALA A 291 -2.45 -18.15 8.17
N ASN A 292 -3.04 -17.10 8.77
CA ASN A 292 -4.17 -16.39 8.17
C ASN A 292 -3.83 -15.72 6.84
N TYR A 293 -2.57 -15.36 6.59
CA TYR A 293 -2.18 -14.75 5.31
C TYR A 293 -2.17 -15.73 4.15
N TYR A 294 -2.19 -17.05 4.43
CA TYR A 294 -2.30 -18.11 3.42
C TYR A 294 -3.75 -18.59 3.22
N GLU A 295 -4.70 -18.02 3.93
CA GLU A 295 -6.12 -18.21 3.71
C GLU A 295 -6.64 -17.15 2.71
N PRO A 296 -7.54 -17.51 1.77
CA PRO A 296 -8.16 -16.53 0.88
C PRO A 296 -8.94 -15.48 1.68
N GLY A 297 -8.73 -14.22 1.35
CA GLY A 297 -9.45 -13.11 1.98
C GLY A 297 -9.60 -11.95 1.03
N ILE A 298 -10.43 -10.99 1.42
CA ILE A 298 -10.76 -9.82 0.61
C ILE A 298 -10.48 -8.57 1.46
N MET A 299 -9.80 -7.57 0.88
CA MET A 299 -9.57 -6.28 1.50
C MET A 299 -10.91 -5.62 1.87
N SER A 300 -10.98 -4.95 3.00
CA SER A 300 -12.18 -4.22 3.45
C SER A 300 -12.66 -3.23 2.39
N HIS A 301 -13.95 -3.27 2.11
CA HIS A 301 -14.59 -2.31 1.20
C HIS A 301 -14.53 -0.88 1.76
N ASP A 302 -14.63 -0.72 3.08
CA ASP A 302 -14.53 0.58 3.74
C ASP A 302 -13.16 1.21 3.54
N VAL A 303 -12.08 0.43 3.59
CA VAL A 303 -10.72 0.90 3.31
C VAL A 303 -10.59 1.34 1.85
N THR A 304 -11.06 0.56 0.91
CA THR A 304 -11.00 0.93 -0.52
C THR A 304 -11.82 2.18 -0.84
N THR A 305 -13.00 2.31 -0.24
CA THR A 305 -13.86 3.50 -0.37
C THR A 305 -13.21 4.74 0.24
N LEU A 306 -12.60 4.59 1.42
CA LEU A 306 -11.86 5.66 2.09
C LEU A 306 -10.70 6.17 1.22
N ILE A 307 -9.88 5.26 0.68
CA ILE A 307 -8.77 5.61 -0.22
C ILE A 307 -9.29 6.34 -1.47
N GLY A 308 -10.32 5.81 -2.12
CA GLY A 308 -10.89 6.42 -3.31
C GLY A 308 -11.44 7.82 -3.05
N ASN A 309 -12.12 8.04 -1.93
CA ASN A 309 -12.62 9.35 -1.52
C ASN A 309 -11.48 10.32 -1.21
N PHE A 310 -10.44 9.87 -0.52
CA PHE A 310 -9.26 10.69 -0.25
C PHE A 310 -8.56 11.15 -1.53
N VAL A 311 -8.44 10.31 -2.53
CA VAL A 311 -7.82 10.64 -3.83
C VAL A 311 -8.67 11.62 -4.66
N LYS A 312 -10.00 11.52 -4.56
CA LYS A 312 -10.95 12.31 -5.40
C LYS A 312 -11.22 13.71 -4.85
N ASN A 313 -11.13 13.91 -3.54
CA ASN A 313 -11.35 15.18 -2.86
C ASN A 313 -10.07 16.04 -2.80
#